data_84df22f35a20fc22c853b97e8ba344c2
#
_entry.id   84df22f35a20fc22c853b97e8ba344c2
#
_cell.length_a   1.000
_cell.length_b   1.000
_cell.length_c   1.000
_cell.angle_alpha   90.00
_cell.angle_beta   90.00
_cell.angle_gamma   90.00
#
_symmetry.space_group_name_H-M   'P 1'
#
loop_
_entity.id
_entity.type
_entity.pdbx_description
1 polymer ?
#
loop_
_entity_poly.entity_id
_entity_poly.type
_entity_poly.pdbx_seq_one_letter_code
_entity_poly.pdbx_strand_id
1 'polypeptide(L)'
;TDGGKLYVSNGTSGTEWVGRGVNADDVYLCGYNGSLWMGDPASALTTMTTSLVQNWKPTFVRVSLGMDSYSQTSWSGTYATQMTKVIDALGASPNVYVLVTLRSDVSMPKWNDNDATGYPTPATDATYRALVDTFANSKFVLFGLSNEPGGSSLTNATIRGAMDHATSVIRAEEDKLGVPHHIVSAQGNGWTSDISFYAQTPLPYDNVVYEVHGYPPPASSYTYANIPVIIGEYGTLADASTFFADVESKKIPSLAWDFDSYSDCTPDLLTITQSASNLVPSAWGSVVKAYLLAH
;
A
#
# COMPACT_ATOMS: atom_id res chain seq x y z
N THR A 1 -3.36 7.51 -14.98
CA THR A 1 -2.01 7.08 -15.41
C THR A 1 -1.84 7.33 -16.90
N ASP A 2 -0.66 7.72 -17.34
CA ASP A 2 -0.34 7.90 -18.77
C ASP A 2 1.17 7.73 -18.99
N GLY A 3 1.55 6.98 -20.04
CA GLY A 3 2.94 6.82 -20.48
C GLY A 3 3.94 6.41 -19.39
N GLY A 4 3.56 5.52 -18.50
CA GLY A 4 4.40 5.07 -17.39
C GLY A 4 4.44 6.00 -16.19
N LYS A 5 3.56 7.00 -16.10
CA LYS A 5 3.55 8.03 -15.05
C LYS A 5 2.22 8.15 -14.34
N LEU A 6 2.27 8.69 -13.13
CA LEU A 6 1.09 9.05 -12.35
C LEU A 6 0.88 10.58 -12.36
N TYR A 7 -0.38 10.97 -12.33
CA TYR A 7 -0.75 12.38 -12.37
C TYR A 7 -1.84 12.67 -11.34
N VAL A 8 -1.74 13.82 -10.69
CA VAL A 8 -2.87 14.44 -10.01
C VAL A 8 -3.58 15.30 -11.05
N SER A 9 -4.84 14.95 -11.34
CA SER A 9 -5.65 15.72 -12.30
C SER A 9 -6.43 16.80 -11.55
N ASN A 10 -6.29 18.03 -12.05
CA ASN A 10 -7.09 19.18 -11.61
C ASN A 10 -8.05 19.65 -12.72
N GLY A 11 -8.54 18.73 -13.51
CA GLY A 11 -9.43 18.98 -14.66
C GLY A 11 -8.75 18.67 -15.99
N THR A 12 -8.37 19.68 -16.77
CA THR A 12 -7.83 19.49 -18.12
C THR A 12 -6.32 19.29 -18.21
N SER A 13 -5.59 19.49 -17.12
CA SER A 13 -4.14 19.27 -17.05
C SER A 13 -3.78 18.52 -15.76
N GLY A 14 -3.05 17.43 -15.89
CA GLY A 14 -2.49 16.71 -14.75
C GLY A 14 -1.08 17.22 -14.40
N THR A 15 -0.78 17.31 -13.10
CA THR A 15 0.60 17.49 -12.63
C THR A 15 1.16 16.11 -12.33
N GLU A 16 2.36 15.79 -12.84
CA GLU A 16 3.03 14.53 -12.51
C GLU A 16 3.21 14.41 -11.00
N TRP A 17 2.78 13.27 -10.46
CA TRP A 17 2.76 13.02 -9.03
C TRP A 17 3.85 12.01 -8.64
N VAL A 18 4.59 12.36 -7.62
CA VAL A 18 5.59 11.49 -7.00
C VAL A 18 5.23 11.33 -5.53
N GLY A 19 4.62 10.23 -5.19
CA GLY A 19 4.24 9.90 -3.81
C GLY A 19 5.46 9.50 -2.98
N ARG A 20 5.58 10.06 -1.79
CA ARG A 20 6.65 9.75 -0.84
C ARG A 20 6.04 9.41 0.49
N GLY A 21 6.41 8.27 1.04
CA GLY A 21 5.77 7.90 2.27
C GLY A 21 6.21 6.61 2.91
N VAL A 22 5.27 6.03 3.63
CA VAL A 22 5.52 4.88 4.48
C VAL A 22 4.39 3.86 4.33
N ASN A 23 4.70 2.62 4.67
CA ASN A 23 3.70 1.62 5.00
C ASN A 23 3.20 1.89 6.42
N ALA A 24 1.90 1.98 6.62
CA ALA A 24 1.24 1.79 7.89
C ALA A 24 0.60 0.41 7.81
N ASP A 25 1.31 -0.61 8.26
CA ASP A 25 0.81 -1.97 8.19
C ASP A 25 -0.45 -2.11 9.03
N ASP A 26 -1.17 -3.20 8.82
CA ASP A 26 -2.40 -3.44 9.57
C ASP A 26 -2.09 -3.29 11.05
N VAL A 27 -2.69 -2.27 11.64
CA VAL A 27 -2.55 -1.93 13.05
C VAL A 27 -2.75 -3.08 14.00
N TYR A 28 -3.23 -4.17 13.50
CA TYR A 28 -3.45 -5.39 14.19
C TYR A 28 -2.38 -6.46 13.90
N LEU A 29 -1.60 -6.34 12.85
CA LEU A 29 -0.56 -7.33 12.50
C LEU A 29 0.80 -7.02 13.14
N CYS A 30 1.26 -5.81 13.05
CA CYS A 30 2.61 -5.42 13.43
C CYS A 30 2.67 -4.63 14.74
N GLY A 31 1.99 -5.10 15.79
CA GLY A 31 2.11 -4.55 17.13
C GLY A 31 1.23 -3.36 17.45
N TYR A 32 0.39 -2.92 16.56
CA TYR A 32 -0.68 -1.97 16.86
C TYR A 32 -1.85 -2.62 17.61
N ASN A 33 -1.71 -3.87 18.04
CA ASN A 33 -2.70 -4.49 18.90
C ASN A 33 -2.75 -3.75 20.25
N GLY A 34 -3.91 -3.72 20.86
CA GLY A 34 -4.25 -2.86 21.98
C GLY A 34 -3.34 -2.88 23.20
N SER A 35 -2.33 -3.75 23.28
CA SER A 35 -1.36 -3.77 24.37
C SER A 35 -0.28 -2.69 24.22
N LEU A 36 0.13 -2.35 23.02
CA LEU A 36 1.11 -1.28 22.76
C LEU A 36 0.47 0.10 22.73
N TRP A 37 -0.77 0.19 22.30
CA TRP A 37 -1.48 1.44 22.09
C TRP A 37 -2.56 1.72 23.14
N MET A 38 -2.41 1.17 24.35
CA MET A 38 -3.16 1.61 25.54
C MET A 38 -4.67 1.34 25.54
N GLY A 39 -5.09 0.20 25.05
CA GLY A 39 -6.44 -0.32 25.35
C GLY A 39 -7.59 0.17 24.47
N ASP A 40 -7.43 1.21 23.67
CA ASP A 40 -8.38 1.60 22.62
C ASP A 40 -7.66 1.74 21.28
N PRO A 41 -7.71 0.70 20.45
CA PRO A 41 -7.07 0.72 19.14
C PRO A 41 -7.50 1.89 18.26
N ALA A 42 -8.77 2.28 18.29
CA ALA A 42 -9.28 3.35 17.45
C ALA A 42 -8.69 4.72 17.82
N SER A 43 -8.55 5.02 19.11
CA SER A 43 -7.91 6.27 19.57
C SER A 43 -6.41 6.28 19.30
N ALA A 44 -5.75 5.14 19.52
CA ALA A 44 -4.33 4.98 19.23
C ALA A 44 -4.04 5.17 17.74
N LEU A 45 -4.85 4.58 16.88
CA LEU A 45 -4.78 4.73 15.43
C LEU A 45 -4.93 6.18 14.97
N THR A 46 -5.93 6.87 15.51
CA THR A 46 -6.15 8.29 15.20
C THR A 46 -4.95 9.12 15.65
N THR A 47 -4.39 8.84 16.82
CA THR A 47 -3.19 9.54 17.31
C THR A 47 -1.98 9.25 16.43
N MET A 48 -1.78 7.99 16.04
CA MET A 48 -0.69 7.57 15.16
C MET A 48 -0.82 8.23 13.78
N THR A 49 -1.98 8.17 13.15
CA THR A 49 -2.20 8.78 11.83
C THR A 49 -2.00 10.29 11.87
N THR A 50 -2.48 10.96 12.92
CA THR A 50 -2.27 12.39 13.13
C THR A 50 -0.78 12.72 13.29
N SER A 51 -0.05 11.93 14.08
CA SER A 51 1.40 12.12 14.29
C SER A 51 2.18 11.88 13.00
N LEU A 52 1.84 10.85 12.23
CA LEU A 52 2.44 10.57 10.93
C LEU A 52 2.29 11.77 10.01
N VAL A 53 1.05 12.23 9.80
CA VAL A 53 0.76 13.33 8.89
C VAL A 53 1.40 14.64 9.32
N GLN A 54 1.33 14.99 10.61
CA GLN A 54 1.83 16.29 11.11
C GLN A 54 3.35 16.33 11.23
N ASN A 55 3.98 15.23 11.64
CA ASN A 55 5.39 15.22 12.01
C ASN A 55 6.31 14.60 10.96
N TRP A 56 5.76 13.75 10.06
CA TRP A 56 6.52 13.12 8.99
C TRP A 56 6.14 13.63 7.61
N LYS A 57 4.93 14.19 7.46
CA LYS A 57 4.42 14.81 6.23
C LYS A 57 4.52 13.93 4.98
N PRO A 58 4.11 12.67 5.03
CA PRO A 58 4.06 11.85 3.83
C PRO A 58 3.04 12.44 2.85
N THR A 59 3.24 12.20 1.57
CA THR A 59 2.24 12.44 0.51
C THR A 59 1.62 11.13 0.01
N PHE A 60 2.13 10.01 0.48
CA PHE A 60 1.66 8.68 0.13
C PHE A 60 1.74 7.75 1.35
N VAL A 61 0.68 7.04 1.65
CA VAL A 61 0.65 6.06 2.74
C VAL A 61 0.01 4.78 2.22
N ARG A 62 0.67 3.65 2.42
CA ARG A 62 0.07 2.35 2.14
C ARG A 62 -0.46 1.77 3.43
N VAL A 63 -1.75 1.46 3.44
CA VAL A 63 -2.44 0.84 4.57
C VAL A 63 -2.77 -0.60 4.20
N SER A 64 -2.14 -1.55 4.87
CA SER A 64 -2.37 -2.97 4.66
C SER A 64 -3.55 -3.46 5.50
N LEU A 65 -4.44 -4.23 4.89
CA LEU A 65 -5.59 -4.84 5.53
C LEU A 65 -5.33 -6.33 5.75
N GLY A 66 -5.08 -6.73 6.99
CA GLY A 66 -4.85 -8.11 7.40
C GLY A 66 -6.12 -8.79 7.91
N MET A 67 -7.10 -8.97 7.06
CA MET A 67 -8.43 -9.43 7.47
C MET A 67 -8.46 -10.83 8.08
N ASP A 68 -7.61 -11.74 7.65
CA ASP A 68 -7.52 -13.10 8.17
C ASP A 68 -6.99 -13.17 9.61
N SER A 69 -6.11 -12.25 10.00
CA SER A 69 -5.53 -12.20 11.34
C SER A 69 -6.56 -11.93 12.44
N TYR A 70 -7.71 -11.38 12.06
CA TYR A 70 -8.84 -11.09 12.97
C TYR A 70 -10.07 -11.95 12.70
N SER A 71 -9.88 -13.06 11.99
CA SER A 71 -11.01 -13.91 11.60
C SER A 71 -12.10 -13.13 10.87
N GLN A 72 -11.70 -12.04 10.19
CA GLN A 72 -12.63 -11.27 9.38
C GLN A 72 -12.84 -12.02 8.06
N THR A 73 -14.07 -12.36 7.80
CA THR A 73 -14.48 -13.04 6.56
C THR A 73 -15.03 -12.09 5.51
N SER A 74 -15.11 -10.79 5.86
CA SER A 74 -15.62 -9.76 4.97
C SER A 74 -15.21 -8.37 5.47
N TRP A 75 -15.19 -7.39 4.58
CA TRP A 75 -15.03 -5.98 4.93
C TRP A 75 -16.31 -5.46 5.60
N SER A 76 -16.40 -5.63 6.93
CA SER A 76 -17.60 -5.28 7.70
C SER A 76 -17.29 -5.12 9.20
N GLY A 77 -18.30 -4.70 9.96
CA GLY A 77 -18.24 -4.63 11.41
C GLY A 77 -17.25 -3.61 11.98
N THR A 78 -16.73 -3.92 13.15
CA THR A 78 -15.81 -3.03 13.88
C THR A 78 -14.50 -2.81 13.13
N TYR A 79 -13.93 -3.87 12.54
CA TYR A 79 -12.69 -3.79 11.77
C TYR A 79 -12.81 -2.77 10.62
N ALA A 80 -13.79 -2.97 9.74
CA ALA A 80 -14.00 -2.05 8.62
C ALA A 80 -14.26 -0.60 9.09
N THR A 81 -15.05 -0.44 10.16
CA THR A 81 -15.32 0.89 10.74
C THR A 81 -14.06 1.58 11.25
N GLN A 82 -13.17 0.85 11.93
CA GLN A 82 -11.94 1.41 12.47
C GLN A 82 -10.93 1.73 11.36
N MET A 83 -10.75 0.81 10.42
CA MET A 83 -9.83 1.03 9.29
C MET A 83 -10.31 2.16 8.38
N THR A 84 -11.62 2.29 8.15
CA THR A 84 -12.18 3.44 7.42
C THR A 84 -11.82 4.76 8.10
N LYS A 85 -11.94 4.85 9.44
CA LYS A 85 -11.54 6.07 10.17
C LYS A 85 -10.06 6.41 10.03
N VAL A 86 -9.19 5.41 10.03
CA VAL A 86 -7.75 5.59 9.80
C VAL A 86 -7.49 6.14 8.40
N ILE A 87 -8.07 5.50 7.39
CA ILE A 87 -7.92 5.86 5.98
C ILE A 87 -8.45 7.27 5.73
N ASP A 88 -9.63 7.59 6.26
CA ASP A 88 -10.22 8.92 6.15
C ASP A 88 -9.39 9.99 6.88
N ALA A 89 -8.83 9.67 8.05
CA ALA A 89 -7.97 10.60 8.80
C ALA A 89 -6.67 10.91 8.04
N LEU A 90 -6.07 9.93 7.36
CA LEU A 90 -4.92 10.15 6.48
C LEU A 90 -5.29 11.03 5.29
N GLY A 91 -6.37 10.69 4.59
CA GLY A 91 -6.83 11.39 3.39
C GLY A 91 -7.46 12.77 3.65
N ALA A 92 -7.82 13.08 4.90
CA ALA A 92 -8.26 14.42 5.29
C ALA A 92 -7.13 15.46 5.19
N SER A 93 -5.87 15.01 5.15
CA SER A 93 -4.72 15.90 4.98
C SER A 93 -4.51 16.24 3.51
N PRO A 94 -4.27 17.52 3.18
CA PRO A 94 -4.04 17.92 1.80
C PRO A 94 -2.87 17.15 1.17
N ASN A 95 -3.08 16.68 -0.05
CA ASN A 95 -2.07 15.97 -0.86
C ASN A 95 -1.61 14.61 -0.32
N VAL A 96 -2.29 14.04 0.67
CA VAL A 96 -2.03 12.65 1.11
C VAL A 96 -2.93 11.71 0.32
N TYR A 97 -2.32 10.74 -0.35
CA TYR A 97 -2.99 9.65 -1.04
C TYR A 97 -2.76 8.35 -0.27
N VAL A 98 -3.77 7.50 -0.24
CA VAL A 98 -3.76 6.28 0.56
C VAL A 98 -3.96 5.07 -0.34
N LEU A 99 -2.95 4.20 -0.39
CA LEU A 99 -3.05 2.89 -1.03
C LEU A 99 -3.61 1.90 -0.02
N VAL A 100 -4.88 1.56 -0.17
CA VAL A 100 -5.58 0.58 0.67
C VAL A 100 -5.35 -0.79 0.06
N THR A 101 -4.46 -1.56 0.67
CA THR A 101 -4.04 -2.87 0.16
C THR A 101 -4.72 -4.00 0.91
N LEU A 102 -5.41 -4.88 0.21
CA LEU A 102 -5.89 -6.14 0.77
C LEU A 102 -4.69 -7.09 0.91
N ARG A 103 -4.02 -7.05 2.08
CA ARG A 103 -2.83 -7.86 2.35
C ARG A 103 -3.19 -9.33 2.48
N SER A 104 -4.22 -9.62 3.26
CA SER A 104 -4.69 -10.97 3.48
C SER A 104 -6.19 -11.01 3.69
N ASP A 105 -6.79 -12.07 3.21
CA ASP A 105 -8.20 -12.42 3.38
C ASP A 105 -8.26 -13.94 3.55
N VAL A 106 -9.20 -14.43 4.35
CA VAL A 106 -9.34 -15.88 4.63
C VAL A 106 -9.58 -16.72 3.37
N SER A 107 -10.02 -16.10 2.30
CA SER A 107 -10.26 -16.75 1.00
C SER A 107 -9.07 -16.71 0.05
N MET A 108 -8.01 -15.94 0.38
CA MET A 108 -6.79 -15.90 -0.42
C MET A 108 -5.99 -17.19 -0.21
N PRO A 109 -5.56 -17.86 -1.29
CA PRO A 109 -4.67 -19.00 -1.14
C PRO A 109 -3.32 -18.53 -0.62
N LYS A 110 -2.86 -19.16 0.42
CA LYS A 110 -1.51 -18.96 0.96
C LYS A 110 -0.52 -19.79 0.16
N TRP A 111 0.67 -19.26 -0.08
CA TRP A 111 1.70 -19.98 -0.79
C TRP A 111 2.59 -20.83 0.15
N ASN A 112 2.54 -20.58 1.46
CA ASN A 112 3.05 -21.45 2.51
C ASN A 112 2.25 -21.26 3.81
N ASP A 113 2.36 -22.21 4.74
CA ASP A 113 1.58 -22.22 5.98
C ASP A 113 1.94 -21.09 6.97
N ASN A 114 3.08 -20.43 6.76
CA ASN A 114 3.59 -19.38 7.64
C ASN A 114 3.34 -17.97 7.09
N ASP A 115 2.74 -17.87 5.89
CA ASP A 115 2.60 -16.60 5.22
C ASP A 115 1.14 -16.17 5.12
N ALA A 116 0.86 -14.95 5.60
CA ALA A 116 -0.45 -14.34 5.49
C ALA A 116 -0.72 -13.72 4.10
N THR A 117 0.25 -13.83 3.21
CA THR A 117 0.17 -13.25 1.87
C THR A 117 -0.43 -14.23 0.87
N GLY A 118 -1.12 -13.69 -0.13
CA GLY A 118 -1.79 -14.50 -1.13
C GLY A 118 -2.10 -13.68 -2.38
N TYR A 119 -2.92 -14.24 -3.23
CA TYR A 119 -3.37 -13.58 -4.45
C TYR A 119 -4.90 -13.64 -4.57
N PRO A 120 -5.52 -12.70 -5.30
CA PRO A 120 -6.98 -12.65 -5.47
C PRO A 120 -7.53 -13.91 -6.12
N THR A 121 -8.73 -14.30 -5.67
CA THR A 121 -9.54 -15.35 -6.29
C THR A 121 -10.99 -14.87 -6.39
N PRO A 122 -11.88 -15.58 -7.09
CA PRO A 122 -13.30 -15.23 -7.07
C PRO A 122 -13.94 -15.18 -5.67
N ALA A 123 -13.33 -15.86 -4.69
CA ALA A 123 -13.81 -15.81 -3.30
C ALA A 123 -13.53 -14.47 -2.62
N THR A 124 -12.54 -13.69 -3.08
CA THR A 124 -12.25 -12.34 -2.57
C THR A 124 -13.10 -11.22 -3.19
N ASP A 125 -13.91 -11.53 -4.20
CA ASP A 125 -14.69 -10.53 -4.95
C ASP A 125 -15.60 -9.68 -4.07
N ALA A 126 -16.23 -10.30 -3.07
CA ALA A 126 -17.13 -9.59 -2.16
C ALA A 126 -16.40 -8.53 -1.34
N THR A 127 -15.15 -8.81 -0.93
CA THR A 127 -14.30 -7.87 -0.20
C THR A 127 -13.93 -6.67 -1.08
N TYR A 128 -13.54 -6.90 -2.35
CA TYR A 128 -13.22 -5.79 -3.26
C TYR A 128 -14.44 -4.91 -3.53
N ARG A 129 -15.63 -5.48 -3.76
CA ARG A 129 -16.86 -4.70 -3.93
C ARG A 129 -17.17 -3.86 -2.70
N ALA A 130 -17.06 -4.43 -1.50
CA ALA A 130 -17.32 -3.72 -0.26
C ALA A 130 -16.29 -2.59 0.00
N LEU A 131 -15.03 -2.76 -0.39
CA LEU A 131 -14.03 -1.69 -0.36
C LEU A 131 -14.39 -0.57 -1.33
N VAL A 132 -14.79 -0.90 -2.57
CA VAL A 132 -15.26 0.08 -3.55
C VAL A 132 -16.49 0.83 -3.03
N ASP A 133 -17.50 0.12 -2.51
CA ASP A 133 -18.69 0.74 -1.92
C ASP A 133 -18.33 1.74 -0.80
N THR A 134 -17.36 1.36 0.05
CA THR A 134 -16.92 2.20 1.19
C THR A 134 -16.23 3.48 0.71
N PHE A 135 -15.37 3.38 -0.29
CA PHE A 135 -14.49 4.47 -0.73
C PHE A 135 -14.88 5.08 -2.08
N ALA A 136 -16.07 4.77 -2.60
CA ALA A 136 -16.55 5.18 -3.93
C ALA A 136 -16.34 6.67 -4.27
N ASN A 137 -16.45 7.55 -3.28
CA ASN A 137 -16.31 9.00 -3.44
C ASN A 137 -14.97 9.56 -2.92
N SER A 138 -14.06 8.70 -2.49
CA SER A 138 -12.78 9.09 -1.88
C SER A 138 -11.73 9.35 -2.96
N LYS A 139 -11.45 10.62 -3.23
CA LYS A 139 -10.50 11.05 -4.27
C LYS A 139 -9.02 10.77 -3.93
N PHE A 140 -8.75 10.32 -2.72
CA PHE A 140 -7.40 10.07 -2.20
C PHE A 140 -7.09 8.58 -2.06
N VAL A 141 -8.07 7.69 -2.29
CA VAL A 141 -7.88 6.24 -2.16
C VAL A 141 -7.40 5.63 -3.48
N LEU A 142 -6.43 4.74 -3.36
CA LEU A 142 -5.99 3.79 -4.37
C LEU A 142 -6.24 2.39 -3.82
N PHE A 143 -6.56 1.42 -4.66
CA PHE A 143 -6.80 0.03 -4.24
C PHE A 143 -5.62 -0.87 -4.56
N GLY A 144 -5.02 -1.50 -3.54
CA GLY A 144 -4.01 -2.54 -3.67
C GLY A 144 -4.64 -3.93 -3.63
N LEU A 145 -4.31 -4.77 -4.60
CA LEU A 145 -5.02 -6.03 -4.83
C LEU A 145 -4.54 -7.18 -3.94
N SER A 146 -3.29 -7.15 -3.49
CA SER A 146 -2.72 -8.20 -2.64
C SER A 146 -1.42 -7.72 -2.00
N ASN A 147 -0.79 -8.58 -1.20
CA ASN A 147 0.56 -8.36 -0.71
C ASN A 147 1.45 -9.55 -1.06
N GLU A 148 2.52 -9.27 -1.79
CA GLU A 148 3.65 -10.16 -2.04
C GLU A 148 3.28 -11.58 -2.48
N PRO A 149 2.45 -11.75 -3.53
CA PRO A 149 2.24 -13.08 -4.08
C PRO A 149 3.57 -13.67 -4.54
N GLY A 150 3.82 -14.92 -4.16
CA GLY A 150 5.10 -15.57 -4.44
C GLY A 150 5.02 -17.08 -4.26
N GLY A 151 6.18 -17.70 -4.28
CA GLY A 151 6.31 -19.13 -4.12
C GLY A 151 6.63 -19.86 -5.42
N SER A 152 7.31 -21.01 -5.28
CA SER A 152 7.85 -21.78 -6.43
C SER A 152 6.78 -22.38 -7.35
N SER A 153 5.54 -22.45 -6.89
CA SER A 153 4.41 -22.98 -7.67
C SER A 153 3.63 -21.93 -8.45
N LEU A 154 3.86 -20.64 -8.19
CA LEU A 154 3.15 -19.55 -8.85
C LEU A 154 3.87 -19.11 -10.13
N THR A 155 3.11 -18.98 -11.20
CA THR A 155 3.61 -18.47 -12.47
C THR A 155 3.20 -17.01 -12.66
N ASN A 156 3.95 -16.27 -13.48
CA ASN A 156 3.59 -14.91 -13.87
C ASN A 156 2.19 -14.84 -14.52
N ALA A 157 1.82 -15.88 -15.27
CA ALA A 157 0.48 -15.97 -15.87
C ALA A 157 -0.62 -16.13 -14.81
N THR A 158 -0.38 -16.92 -13.76
CA THR A 158 -1.32 -17.09 -12.64
C THR A 158 -1.53 -15.76 -11.91
N ILE A 159 -0.44 -15.09 -11.55
CA ILE A 159 -0.52 -13.79 -10.84
C ILE A 159 -1.18 -12.74 -11.72
N ARG A 160 -0.78 -12.62 -13.00
CA ARG A 160 -1.42 -11.70 -13.92
C ARG A 160 -2.92 -11.95 -14.05
N GLY A 161 -3.32 -13.22 -14.19
CA GLY A 161 -4.74 -13.59 -14.28
C GLY A 161 -5.53 -13.24 -13.02
N ALA A 162 -4.94 -13.42 -11.84
CA ALA A 162 -5.55 -13.04 -10.57
C ALA A 162 -5.73 -11.51 -10.44
N MET A 163 -4.71 -10.73 -10.82
CA MET A 163 -4.78 -9.26 -10.79
C MET A 163 -5.76 -8.73 -11.84
N ASP A 164 -5.82 -9.34 -13.02
CA ASP A 164 -6.79 -9.04 -14.07
C ASP A 164 -8.23 -9.24 -13.57
N HIS A 165 -8.51 -10.40 -12.96
CA HIS A 165 -9.80 -10.72 -12.38
C HIS A 165 -10.21 -9.69 -11.30
N ALA A 166 -9.36 -9.46 -10.30
CA ALA A 166 -9.67 -8.52 -9.22
C ALA A 166 -9.88 -7.09 -9.73
N THR A 167 -9.07 -6.65 -10.70
CA THR A 167 -9.26 -5.35 -11.34
C THR A 167 -10.63 -5.28 -12.03
N SER A 168 -11.02 -6.34 -12.73
CA SER A 168 -12.33 -6.39 -13.40
C SER A 168 -13.50 -6.27 -12.42
N VAL A 169 -13.38 -6.87 -11.24
CA VAL A 169 -14.38 -6.80 -10.17
C VAL A 169 -14.52 -5.37 -9.63
N ILE A 170 -13.38 -4.70 -9.38
CA ILE A 170 -13.36 -3.31 -8.94
C ILE A 170 -14.00 -2.41 -10.00
N ARG A 171 -13.60 -2.53 -11.26
CA ARG A 171 -14.15 -1.73 -12.38
C ARG A 171 -15.64 -1.92 -12.54
N ALA A 172 -16.11 -3.16 -12.47
CA ALA A 172 -17.54 -3.46 -12.58
C ALA A 172 -18.37 -2.83 -11.44
N GLU A 173 -17.83 -2.76 -10.23
CA GLU A 173 -18.50 -2.11 -9.10
C GLU A 173 -18.46 -0.58 -9.22
N GLU A 174 -17.33 0.01 -9.63
CA GLU A 174 -17.22 1.44 -9.91
C GLU A 174 -18.19 1.90 -11.00
N ASP A 175 -18.29 1.15 -12.10
CA ASP A 175 -19.22 1.40 -13.20
C ASP A 175 -20.69 1.32 -12.74
N LYS A 176 -21.01 0.31 -11.94
CA LYS A 176 -22.34 0.14 -11.34
C LYS A 176 -22.72 1.33 -10.45
N LEU A 177 -21.78 1.87 -9.69
CA LEU A 177 -21.98 3.03 -8.83
C LEU A 177 -21.95 4.36 -9.60
N GLY A 178 -21.45 4.36 -10.83
CA GLY A 178 -21.27 5.55 -11.65
C GLY A 178 -20.19 6.50 -11.13
N VAL A 179 -19.15 5.95 -10.49
CA VAL A 179 -18.02 6.72 -9.95
C VAL A 179 -16.80 6.62 -10.87
N PRO A 180 -15.87 7.59 -10.80
CA PRO A 180 -14.62 7.51 -11.54
C PRO A 180 -13.78 6.30 -11.10
N HIS A 181 -13.05 5.70 -12.04
CA HIS A 181 -12.13 4.62 -11.76
C HIS A 181 -10.97 5.08 -10.86
N HIS A 182 -10.86 4.50 -9.69
CA HIS A 182 -9.69 4.68 -8.81
C HIS A 182 -8.43 4.08 -9.45
N ILE A 183 -7.26 4.49 -8.96
CA ILE A 183 -6.03 3.78 -9.31
C ILE A 183 -6.03 2.43 -8.60
N VAL A 184 -5.73 1.37 -9.36
CA VAL A 184 -5.52 0.02 -8.86
C VAL A 184 -4.05 -0.32 -8.91
N SER A 185 -3.49 -0.86 -7.82
CA SER A 185 -2.12 -1.33 -7.73
C SER A 185 -2.09 -2.85 -7.87
N ALA A 186 -1.49 -3.33 -8.96
CA ALA A 186 -1.30 -4.74 -9.26
C ALA A 186 0.11 -5.17 -8.89
N GLN A 187 0.24 -6.22 -8.09
CA GLN A 187 1.51 -6.74 -7.65
C GLN A 187 2.07 -7.82 -8.59
N GLY A 188 3.39 -7.99 -8.54
CA GLY A 188 4.14 -8.97 -9.32
C GLY A 188 4.28 -10.32 -8.63
N ASN A 189 5.13 -11.16 -9.19
CA ASN A 189 5.49 -12.47 -8.66
C ASN A 189 6.78 -12.38 -7.82
N GLY A 190 7.13 -13.50 -7.15
CA GLY A 190 8.37 -13.60 -6.39
C GLY A 190 8.46 -12.59 -5.26
N TRP A 191 7.44 -12.54 -4.37
CA TRP A 191 7.28 -11.52 -3.33
C TRP A 191 7.25 -10.10 -3.92
N THR A 192 6.57 -9.96 -5.05
CA THR A 192 6.43 -8.69 -5.78
C THR A 192 7.76 -8.11 -6.29
N SER A 193 8.81 -8.92 -6.37
CA SER A 193 10.11 -8.49 -6.91
C SER A 193 10.17 -8.48 -8.44
N ASP A 194 9.27 -9.20 -9.12
CA ASP A 194 9.20 -9.29 -10.59
C ASP A 194 7.85 -8.82 -11.13
N ILE A 195 7.86 -7.67 -11.78
CA ILE A 195 6.74 -7.11 -12.54
C ILE A 195 7.02 -7.02 -14.05
N SER A 196 8.13 -7.58 -14.51
CA SER A 196 8.62 -7.45 -15.89
C SER A 196 7.63 -7.97 -16.94
N PHE A 197 6.84 -8.97 -16.61
CA PHE A 197 5.83 -9.54 -17.50
C PHE A 197 4.68 -8.57 -17.80
N TYR A 198 4.40 -7.60 -16.94
CA TYR A 198 3.41 -6.55 -17.22
C TYR A 198 3.91 -5.56 -18.28
N ALA A 199 5.21 -5.34 -18.37
CA ALA A 199 5.75 -4.49 -19.45
C ALA A 199 5.52 -5.10 -20.83
N GLN A 200 5.40 -6.43 -20.91
CA GLN A 200 5.07 -7.15 -22.16
C GLN A 200 3.56 -7.24 -22.39
N THR A 201 2.79 -7.44 -21.33
CA THR A 201 1.35 -7.64 -21.41
C THR A 201 0.67 -6.92 -20.23
N PRO A 202 0.50 -5.60 -20.31
CA PRO A 202 -0.19 -4.82 -19.28
C PRO A 202 -1.62 -5.33 -19.04
N LEU A 203 -2.19 -5.01 -17.90
CA LEU A 203 -3.63 -5.20 -17.66
C LEU A 203 -4.42 -4.25 -18.58
N PRO A 204 -5.55 -4.71 -19.16
CA PRO A 204 -6.28 -3.94 -20.17
C PRO A 204 -7.25 -2.91 -19.59
N TYR A 205 -6.85 -2.25 -18.51
CA TYR A 205 -7.67 -1.24 -17.82
C TYR A 205 -6.93 0.08 -17.71
N ASP A 206 -7.67 1.17 -17.62
CA ASP A 206 -7.17 2.47 -17.23
C ASP A 206 -6.80 2.52 -15.73
N ASN A 207 -6.03 3.51 -15.34
CA ASN A 207 -5.66 3.75 -13.94
C ASN A 207 -5.11 2.51 -13.20
N VAL A 208 -4.24 1.75 -13.85
CA VAL A 208 -3.48 0.66 -13.21
C VAL A 208 -2.04 1.11 -13.01
N VAL A 209 -1.49 0.83 -11.84
CA VAL A 209 -0.06 0.92 -11.53
C VAL A 209 0.47 -0.45 -11.15
N TYR A 210 1.77 -0.65 -11.32
CA TYR A 210 2.42 -1.93 -10.99
C TYR A 210 3.35 -1.72 -9.82
N GLU A 211 3.16 -2.53 -8.79
CA GLU A 211 3.86 -2.40 -7.52
C GLU A 211 5.02 -3.38 -7.46
N VAL A 212 6.20 -2.88 -7.06
CA VAL A 212 7.40 -3.68 -6.82
C VAL A 212 7.87 -3.48 -5.39
N HIS A 213 8.35 -4.57 -4.78
CA HIS A 213 8.97 -4.60 -3.46
C HIS A 213 10.44 -5.01 -3.58
N GLY A 214 11.26 -4.54 -2.63
CA GLY A 214 12.66 -4.95 -2.53
C GLY A 214 13.43 -4.16 -1.48
N TYR A 215 14.45 -4.77 -0.90
CA TYR A 215 15.18 -4.24 0.25
C TYR A 215 16.70 -4.14 0.00
N PRO A 216 17.15 -3.24 -0.94
CA PRO A 216 16.40 -2.38 -1.86
C PRO A 216 16.00 -3.09 -3.18
N PRO A 217 14.98 -2.59 -3.87
CA PRO A 217 14.68 -3.08 -5.21
C PRO A 217 15.78 -2.60 -6.19
N PRO A 218 16.26 -3.46 -7.08
CA PRO A 218 17.21 -3.04 -8.11
C PRO A 218 16.54 -2.07 -9.10
N ALA A 219 17.30 -1.09 -9.59
CA ALA A 219 16.75 -0.05 -10.48
C ALA A 219 16.06 -0.60 -11.73
N SER A 220 16.48 -1.76 -12.23
CA SER A 220 15.85 -2.45 -13.36
C SER A 220 14.43 -2.96 -13.05
N SER A 221 14.07 -3.15 -11.79
CA SER A 221 12.74 -3.65 -11.41
C SER A 221 11.66 -2.58 -11.35
N TYR A 222 12.02 -1.29 -11.38
CA TYR A 222 11.08 -0.18 -11.34
C TYR A 222 11.27 0.84 -12.47
N THR A 223 12.12 0.57 -13.45
CA THR A 223 12.35 1.48 -14.58
C THR A 223 11.77 0.90 -15.86
N TYR A 224 10.53 1.24 -16.15
CA TYR A 224 9.83 0.86 -17.37
C TYR A 224 9.28 2.09 -18.10
N ALA A 225 9.35 2.09 -19.43
CA ALA A 225 8.90 3.22 -20.24
C ALA A 225 7.38 3.20 -20.52
N ASN A 226 6.76 2.04 -20.41
CA ASN A 226 5.39 1.81 -20.90
C ASN A 226 4.38 1.42 -19.80
N ILE A 227 4.84 1.22 -18.58
CA ILE A 227 3.97 0.93 -17.44
C ILE A 227 4.31 1.85 -16.26
N PRO A 228 3.34 2.42 -15.55
CA PRO A 228 3.60 3.18 -14.34
C PRO A 228 3.94 2.25 -13.18
N VAL A 229 4.98 2.59 -12.43
CA VAL A 229 5.46 1.76 -11.31
C VAL A 229 5.45 2.55 -10.01
N ILE A 230 5.16 1.86 -8.92
CA ILE A 230 5.39 2.32 -7.55
C ILE A 230 6.29 1.31 -6.84
N ILE A 231 7.15 1.80 -5.94
CA ILE A 231 7.87 0.95 -5.00
C ILE A 231 7.02 0.88 -3.74
N GLY A 232 6.28 -0.22 -3.59
CA GLY A 232 5.36 -0.42 -2.46
C GLY A 232 6.05 -0.67 -1.14
N GLU A 233 7.25 -1.26 -1.19
CA GLU A 233 8.07 -1.48 0.01
C GLU A 233 9.55 -1.36 -0.30
N TYR A 234 10.26 -0.62 0.58
CA TYR A 234 11.71 -0.66 0.70
C TYR A 234 12.10 -0.53 2.18
N GLY A 235 13.21 -1.15 2.55
CA GLY A 235 13.66 -1.18 3.94
C GLY A 235 15.05 -0.60 4.14
N THR A 236 15.65 -0.83 5.31
CA THR A 236 16.93 -0.29 5.76
C THR A 236 18.00 -0.33 4.67
N LEU A 237 18.39 0.84 4.18
CA LEU A 237 19.32 0.98 3.06
C LEU A 237 20.70 1.35 3.55
N ALA A 238 21.71 0.65 3.04
CA ALA A 238 23.12 1.00 3.32
C ALA A 238 23.49 2.37 2.69
N ASP A 239 22.89 2.70 1.55
CA ASP A 239 23.05 4.00 0.87
C ASP A 239 21.68 4.55 0.50
N ALA A 240 20.99 5.11 1.50
CA ALA A 240 19.68 5.70 1.31
C ALA A 240 19.72 6.94 0.40
N SER A 241 20.80 7.70 0.42
CA SER A 241 20.91 8.92 -0.37
C SER A 241 20.93 8.64 -1.86
N THR A 242 21.68 7.62 -2.29
CA THR A 242 21.70 7.19 -3.70
C THR A 242 20.34 6.65 -4.13
N PHE A 243 19.69 5.85 -3.31
CA PHE A 243 18.34 5.33 -3.61
C PHE A 243 17.33 6.48 -3.76
N PHE A 244 17.28 7.41 -2.81
CA PHE A 244 16.35 8.54 -2.87
C PHE A 244 16.62 9.44 -4.08
N ALA A 245 17.88 9.72 -4.37
CA ALA A 245 18.23 10.49 -5.58
C ALA A 245 17.77 9.78 -6.87
N ASP A 246 17.88 8.46 -6.93
CA ASP A 246 17.47 7.69 -8.10
C ASP A 246 15.94 7.72 -8.29
N VAL A 247 15.16 7.41 -7.24
CA VAL A 247 13.69 7.44 -7.33
C VAL A 247 13.14 8.83 -7.63
N GLU A 248 13.76 9.88 -7.06
CA GLU A 248 13.40 11.27 -7.39
C GLU A 248 13.70 11.63 -8.85
N SER A 249 14.88 11.26 -9.35
CA SER A 249 15.26 11.54 -10.73
C SER A 249 14.34 10.86 -11.74
N LYS A 250 13.82 9.68 -11.39
CA LYS A 250 12.90 8.87 -12.19
C LYS A 250 11.43 9.16 -11.89
N LYS A 251 11.17 9.93 -10.85
CA LYS A 251 9.81 10.25 -10.38
C LYS A 251 8.98 9.02 -10.05
N ILE A 252 9.58 8.10 -9.31
CA ILE A 252 8.96 6.85 -8.87
C ILE A 252 8.39 7.04 -7.46
N PRO A 253 7.07 6.91 -7.26
CA PRO A 253 6.49 6.89 -5.91
C PRO A 253 7.04 5.75 -5.09
N SER A 254 7.33 6.00 -3.81
CA SER A 254 7.99 5.00 -2.96
C SER A 254 7.54 5.07 -1.50
N LEU A 255 7.49 3.90 -0.86
CA LEU A 255 6.96 3.70 0.48
C LEU A 255 7.97 2.91 1.33
N ALA A 256 8.45 3.53 2.41
CA ALA A 256 9.32 2.86 3.36
C ALA A 256 8.55 1.84 4.19
N TRP A 257 9.12 0.69 4.41
CA TRP A 257 8.67 -0.29 5.38
C TRP A 257 9.32 -0.01 6.74
N ASP A 258 8.60 0.02 7.85
CA ASP A 258 7.19 0.38 8.01
C ASP A 258 7.03 1.28 9.25
N PHE A 259 5.95 2.04 9.31
CA PHE A 259 5.65 2.99 10.38
C PHE A 259 5.13 2.26 11.61
N ASP A 260 5.99 1.45 12.19
CA ASP A 260 5.74 0.61 13.35
C ASP A 260 6.98 0.60 14.27
N SER A 261 6.80 0.05 15.46
CA SER A 261 7.81 -0.11 16.50
C SER A 261 7.99 -1.54 16.95
N TYR A 262 7.37 -2.49 16.29
CA TYR A 262 7.34 -3.88 16.72
C TYR A 262 8.34 -4.72 15.93
N SER A 263 9.15 -5.50 16.64
CA SER A 263 10.30 -6.20 16.06
C SER A 263 9.95 -7.30 15.05
N ASP A 264 8.68 -7.71 14.97
CA ASP A 264 8.25 -8.75 14.03
C ASP A 264 8.03 -8.22 12.61
N CYS A 265 7.94 -6.89 12.45
CA CYS A 265 7.74 -6.23 11.17
C CYS A 265 8.93 -5.35 10.76
N THR A 266 10.13 -5.80 11.02
CA THR A 266 11.37 -5.07 10.67
C THR A 266 11.52 -4.84 9.16
N PRO A 267 12.09 -3.68 8.76
CA PRO A 267 12.77 -2.65 9.54
C PRO A 267 11.84 -1.56 10.05
N ASP A 268 11.71 -1.46 11.37
CA ASP A 268 10.83 -0.50 12.02
C ASP A 268 11.32 0.94 11.88
N LEU A 269 10.42 1.85 11.55
CA LEU A 269 10.69 3.29 11.52
C LEU A 269 10.61 3.94 12.90
N LEU A 270 9.97 3.29 13.86
CA LEU A 270 9.79 3.79 15.21
C LEU A 270 10.57 2.94 16.22
N THR A 271 10.92 3.55 17.37
CA THR A 271 11.52 2.83 18.48
C THR A 271 10.45 2.23 19.39
N ILE A 272 10.79 1.17 20.13
CA ILE A 272 9.87 0.52 21.09
C ILE A 272 9.56 1.38 22.33
N THR A 273 10.27 2.48 22.54
CA THR A 273 10.14 3.33 23.74
C THR A 273 9.17 4.49 23.55
N GLN A 274 8.30 4.43 22.62
CA GLN A 274 7.34 5.48 22.31
C GLN A 274 6.02 5.37 23.10
N SER A 275 5.31 6.45 23.10
CA SER A 275 3.89 6.49 23.47
C SER A 275 3.04 6.93 22.27
N ALA A 276 1.74 6.74 22.33
CA ALA A 276 0.82 7.20 21.28
C ALA A 276 0.95 8.69 20.95
N SER A 277 1.41 9.50 21.89
CA SER A 277 1.62 10.95 21.71
C SER A 277 3.05 11.35 21.34
N ASN A 278 4.02 10.41 21.37
CA ASN A 278 5.43 10.69 21.09
C ASN A 278 6.05 9.55 20.31
N LEU A 279 5.90 9.58 18.99
CA LEU A 279 6.43 8.58 18.08
C LEU A 279 7.89 8.91 17.75
N VAL A 280 8.78 8.24 18.46
CA VAL A 280 10.24 8.45 18.34
C VAL A 280 10.78 7.63 17.17
N PRO A 281 11.35 8.27 16.13
CA PRO A 281 11.94 7.54 15.02
C PRO A 281 13.14 6.69 15.46
N SER A 282 13.28 5.51 14.88
CA SER A 282 14.51 4.72 14.94
C SER A 282 15.64 5.41 14.15
N ALA A 283 16.83 4.83 14.14
CA ALA A 283 17.90 5.33 13.28
C ALA A 283 17.49 5.35 11.81
N TRP A 284 16.87 4.28 11.34
CA TRP A 284 16.31 4.19 10.00
C TRP A 284 15.15 5.17 9.80
N GLY A 285 14.22 5.21 10.75
CA GLY A 285 13.11 6.16 10.72
C GLY A 285 13.54 7.63 10.65
N SER A 286 14.65 7.98 11.29
CA SER A 286 15.21 9.33 11.19
C SER A 286 15.66 9.69 9.78
N VAL A 287 16.23 8.73 9.05
CA VAL A 287 16.63 8.89 7.64
C VAL A 287 15.41 9.09 6.75
N VAL A 288 14.40 8.22 6.89
CA VAL A 288 13.15 8.32 6.13
C VAL A 288 12.41 9.62 6.45
N LYS A 289 12.28 9.96 7.73
CA LYS A 289 11.63 11.21 8.15
C LYS A 289 12.32 12.44 7.56
N ALA A 290 13.63 12.49 7.56
CA ALA A 290 14.39 13.59 6.97
C ALA A 290 14.11 13.71 5.45
N TYR A 291 14.05 12.59 4.74
CA TYR A 291 13.69 12.56 3.32
C TYR A 291 12.28 13.09 3.08
N LEU A 292 11.29 12.63 3.84
CA LEU A 292 9.90 13.08 3.70
C LEU A 292 9.74 14.59 3.97
N LEU A 293 10.45 15.11 4.97
CA LEU A 293 10.39 16.53 5.33
C LEU A 293 11.11 17.46 4.33
N ALA A 294 11.99 16.91 3.49
CA ALA A 294 12.73 17.67 2.49
C ALA A 294 11.96 17.84 1.16
N HIS A 295 10.88 17.09 0.97
CA HIS A 295 10.09 17.03 -0.26
C HIS A 295 8.60 17.26 -0.04
#